data_804931230fd83d1313f6867a6ca8ef05
#
_entry.id   804931230fd83d1313f6867a6ca8ef05
#
_cell.length_a   1.000
_cell.length_b   1.000
_cell.length_c   1.000
_cell.angle_alpha   90.00
_cell.angle_beta   90.00
_cell.angle_gamma   90.00
#
_symmetry.space_group_name_H-M   'P 1'
#
loop_
_entity.id
_entity.type
_entity.pdbx_description
1 polymer ?
#
loop_
_entity_poly.entity_id
_entity_poly.type
_entity_poly.pdbx_seq_one_letter_code
_entity_poly.pdbx_strand_id
1 'polypeptide(L)'
;SRPTDKPLPSILMIDVFDSSPDNMEYPDLSEKMQNRLPYDYITAQGYAAVLIHVNDICNDDPASFERGIMEIAPRDGESGWGAIGAWAWGTSRVVDYILQDDRFANDKIATIGVSRAGKTSLWCGAQDERIGAVISTVSGCGGASLLREKTGEHIRNMSKQFPHWTCDKYAEYAEKED
;
A
#
# COMPACT_ATOMS: atom_id res chain seq x y z
N SER A 1 -12.82 -20.40 -9.15
CA SER A 1 -11.81 -20.46 -10.22
C SER A 1 -11.37 -21.91 -10.40
N ARG A 2 -11.19 -22.36 -11.67
CA ARG A 2 -10.61 -23.68 -11.95
C ARG A 2 -9.15 -23.65 -11.50
N PRO A 3 -8.62 -24.71 -10.86
CA PRO A 3 -7.20 -24.83 -10.62
C PRO A 3 -6.47 -24.72 -11.96
N THR A 4 -5.54 -23.81 -12.08
CA THR A 4 -4.67 -23.74 -13.25
C THR A 4 -3.48 -24.66 -12.99
N ASP A 5 -3.05 -25.42 -14.00
CA ASP A 5 -1.88 -26.29 -13.90
C ASP A 5 -0.55 -25.50 -13.83
N LYS A 6 -0.63 -24.17 -13.86
CA LYS A 6 0.54 -23.27 -13.82
C LYS A 6 0.40 -22.26 -12.68
N PRO A 7 1.49 -21.91 -12.02
CA PRO A 7 1.52 -20.82 -11.05
C PRO A 7 1.00 -19.50 -11.63
N LEU A 8 0.21 -18.78 -10.86
CA LEU A 8 -0.41 -17.52 -11.30
C LEU A 8 0.45 -16.30 -10.94
N PRO A 9 0.65 -15.36 -11.87
CA PRO A 9 1.17 -14.05 -11.51
C PRO A 9 0.20 -13.34 -10.56
N SER A 10 0.73 -12.55 -9.63
CA SER A 10 -0.05 -11.94 -8.54
C SER A 10 -0.14 -10.43 -8.68
N ILE A 11 -1.34 -9.89 -8.46
CA ILE A 11 -1.59 -8.45 -8.32
C ILE A 11 -2.01 -8.18 -6.87
N LEU A 12 -1.14 -7.50 -6.13
CA LEU A 12 -1.36 -7.09 -4.75
C LEU A 12 -1.97 -5.69 -4.75
N MET A 13 -3.23 -5.57 -4.37
CA MET A 13 -3.88 -4.29 -4.19
C MET A 13 -3.75 -3.84 -2.75
N ILE A 14 -3.17 -2.67 -2.55
CA ILE A 14 -3.11 -1.98 -1.27
C ILE A 14 -4.36 -1.11 -1.16
N ASP A 15 -5.23 -1.41 -0.21
CA ASP A 15 -6.49 -0.71 0.03
C ASP A 15 -6.43 0.14 1.30
N VAL A 16 -6.85 1.38 1.18
CA VAL A 16 -6.90 2.39 2.27
C VAL A 16 -8.33 2.84 2.57
N PHE A 17 -9.30 2.35 1.82
CA PHE A 17 -10.68 2.80 1.97
C PHE A 17 -11.36 2.00 3.07
N ASP A 18 -11.93 2.74 4.00
CA ASP A 18 -12.55 2.28 5.22
C ASP A 18 -13.54 1.14 4.99
N SER A 19 -13.08 -0.05 5.33
CA SER A 19 -13.90 -1.17 5.70
C SER A 19 -13.61 -1.40 7.18
N SER A 20 -14.30 -0.62 8.04
CA SER A 20 -14.19 -0.79 9.48
C SER A 20 -14.36 -2.28 9.83
N PRO A 21 -13.42 -2.91 10.56
CA PRO A 21 -13.54 -4.31 10.94
C PRO A 21 -14.82 -4.61 11.71
N ASP A 22 -15.37 -3.59 12.39
CA ASP A 22 -16.58 -3.70 13.21
C ASP A 22 -17.89 -3.85 12.40
N ASN A 23 -17.82 -3.66 11.08
CA ASN A 23 -18.98 -3.70 10.18
C ASN A 23 -18.85 -4.69 9.02
N MET A 24 -17.79 -5.50 8.96
CA MET A 24 -17.60 -6.47 7.89
C MET A 24 -18.12 -7.85 8.28
N GLU A 25 -19.36 -8.13 7.96
CA GLU A 25 -19.73 -9.50 7.59
C GLU A 25 -19.12 -9.78 6.20
N TYR A 26 -18.28 -10.80 6.12
CA TYR A 26 -17.53 -11.24 4.92
C TYR A 26 -18.33 -11.37 3.59
N PRO A 27 -19.66 -11.56 3.60
CA PRO A 27 -20.46 -11.59 2.37
C PRO A 27 -20.57 -10.25 1.63
N ASP A 28 -20.41 -9.11 2.32
CA ASP A 28 -20.56 -7.77 1.71
C ASP A 28 -19.29 -7.25 1.05
N LEU A 29 -18.16 -7.93 1.25
CA LEU A 29 -16.89 -7.64 0.57
C LEU A 29 -17.02 -7.75 -0.95
N SER A 30 -17.85 -8.65 -1.47
CA SER A 30 -17.88 -8.96 -2.89
C SER A 30 -18.36 -7.78 -3.75
N GLU A 31 -19.35 -7.03 -3.33
CA GLU A 31 -19.92 -5.94 -4.15
C GLU A 31 -19.09 -4.64 -4.04
N LYS A 32 -18.69 -4.24 -2.84
CA LYS A 32 -17.83 -3.07 -2.65
C LYS A 32 -16.43 -3.28 -3.22
N MET A 33 -15.90 -4.48 -3.13
CA MET A 33 -14.58 -4.82 -3.64
C MET A 33 -14.58 -5.00 -5.16
N GLN A 34 -15.62 -5.57 -5.78
CA GLN A 34 -15.75 -5.65 -7.23
C GLN A 34 -15.78 -4.27 -7.90
N ASN A 35 -16.32 -3.25 -7.21
CA ASN A 35 -16.33 -1.88 -7.71
C ASN A 35 -14.96 -1.18 -7.59
N ARG A 36 -14.05 -1.67 -6.76
CA ARG A 36 -12.71 -1.09 -6.53
C ARG A 36 -11.60 -1.87 -7.21
N LEU A 37 -11.66 -3.18 -7.12
CA LEU A 37 -10.76 -4.09 -7.82
C LEU A 37 -11.62 -5.05 -8.63
N PRO A 38 -11.52 -5.04 -9.97
CA PRO A 38 -12.32 -5.93 -10.83
C PRO A 38 -11.77 -7.36 -10.75
N TYR A 39 -12.01 -8.06 -9.62
CA TYR A 39 -11.47 -9.41 -9.35
C TYR A 39 -11.81 -10.41 -10.43
N ASP A 40 -13.09 -10.40 -10.87
CA ASP A 40 -13.55 -11.32 -11.90
C ASP A 40 -12.79 -11.12 -13.21
N TYR A 41 -12.51 -9.85 -13.55
CA TYR A 41 -11.72 -9.53 -14.74
C TYR A 41 -10.26 -9.96 -14.56
N ILE A 42 -9.64 -9.62 -13.43
CA ILE A 42 -8.24 -9.96 -13.14
C ILE A 42 -8.04 -11.47 -13.13
N THR A 43 -8.92 -12.20 -12.46
CA THR A 43 -8.83 -13.66 -12.37
C THR A 43 -9.16 -14.35 -13.70
N ALA A 44 -10.08 -13.79 -14.49
CA ALA A 44 -10.37 -14.27 -15.84
C ALA A 44 -9.19 -14.12 -16.80
N GLN A 45 -8.29 -13.13 -16.56
CA GLN A 45 -7.05 -12.95 -17.30
C GLN A 45 -5.91 -13.85 -16.80
N GLY A 46 -6.15 -14.71 -15.82
CA GLY A 46 -5.15 -15.66 -15.31
C GLY A 46 -4.21 -15.08 -14.26
N TYR A 47 -4.62 -14.03 -13.55
CA TYR A 47 -3.89 -13.47 -12.42
C TYR A 47 -4.52 -13.86 -11.09
N ALA A 48 -3.73 -13.95 -10.05
CA ALA A 48 -4.20 -13.97 -8.67
C ALA A 48 -4.41 -12.52 -8.19
N ALA A 49 -5.58 -12.23 -7.62
CA ALA A 49 -5.88 -10.94 -7.01
C ALA A 49 -5.75 -11.07 -5.48
N VAL A 50 -4.88 -10.27 -4.89
CA VAL A 50 -4.59 -10.25 -3.44
C VAL A 50 -4.92 -8.88 -2.89
N LEU A 51 -5.80 -8.80 -1.91
CA LEU A 51 -6.13 -7.54 -1.24
C LEU A 51 -5.36 -7.44 0.08
N ILE A 52 -4.81 -6.27 0.33
CA ILE A 52 -4.11 -5.91 1.57
C ILE A 52 -4.76 -4.65 2.11
N HIS A 53 -5.41 -4.74 3.25
CA HIS A 53 -5.99 -3.57 3.90
C HIS A 53 -4.98 -2.95 4.87
N VAL A 54 -4.72 -1.65 4.73
CA VAL A 54 -3.65 -0.99 5.51
C VAL A 54 -3.91 -1.00 7.01
N ASN A 55 -5.17 -0.96 7.45
CA ASN A 55 -5.52 -1.00 8.86
C ASN A 55 -5.25 -2.36 9.54
N ASP A 56 -5.05 -3.44 8.75
CA ASP A 56 -4.57 -4.72 9.28
C ASP A 56 -3.09 -4.65 9.69
N ILE A 57 -2.37 -3.61 9.25
CA ILE A 57 -0.95 -3.39 9.53
C ILE A 57 -0.78 -2.30 10.60
N CYS A 58 -1.26 -1.10 10.32
CA CYS A 58 -1.43 0.00 11.27
C CYS A 58 -2.48 0.98 10.76
N ASN A 59 -3.17 1.65 11.67
CA ASN A 59 -4.30 2.52 11.31
C ASN A 59 -3.87 3.74 10.49
N ASP A 60 -4.72 4.13 9.54
CA ASP A 60 -4.60 5.38 8.79
C ASP A 60 -5.28 6.55 9.52
N ASP A 61 -4.87 6.78 10.74
CA ASP A 61 -5.38 7.81 11.61
C ASP A 61 -4.26 8.31 12.55
N PRO A 62 -3.95 9.61 12.59
CA PRO A 62 -2.88 10.17 13.40
C PRO A 62 -3.05 9.90 14.91
N ALA A 63 -4.27 9.68 15.38
CA ALA A 63 -4.54 9.39 16.79
C ALA A 63 -4.32 7.92 17.18
N SER A 64 -4.21 7.03 16.18
CA SER A 64 -4.17 5.58 16.43
C SER A 64 -3.21 4.80 15.53
N PHE A 65 -2.39 5.47 14.69
CA PHE A 65 -1.46 4.77 13.78
C PHE A 65 -0.37 3.99 14.53
N GLU A 66 -0.11 4.32 15.78
CA GLU A 66 0.85 3.60 16.64
C GLU A 66 0.34 2.21 17.07
N ARG A 67 -0.89 1.84 16.72
CA ARG A 67 -1.42 0.48 16.93
C ARG A 67 -0.94 -0.47 15.83
N GLY A 68 -1.15 -1.77 16.07
CA GLY A 68 -0.74 -2.83 15.14
C GLY A 68 0.76 -3.05 15.16
N ILE A 69 1.42 -3.06 14.00
CA ILE A 69 2.86 -3.31 13.93
C ILE A 69 3.69 -2.27 14.71
N MET A 70 3.20 -1.06 14.84
CA MET A 70 3.89 0.00 15.58
C MET A 70 4.01 -0.27 17.08
N GLU A 71 3.16 -1.13 17.66
CA GLU A 71 3.25 -1.54 19.07
C GLU A 71 4.50 -2.39 19.34
N ILE A 72 4.94 -3.16 18.36
CA ILE A 72 6.10 -4.07 18.49
C ILE A 72 7.35 -3.57 17.78
N ALA A 73 7.18 -2.67 16.82
CA ALA A 73 8.26 -2.00 16.11
C ALA A 73 7.98 -0.49 16.06
N PRO A 74 8.06 0.21 17.21
CA PRO A 74 7.72 1.61 17.30
C PRO A 74 8.65 2.47 16.46
N ARG A 75 8.20 3.69 16.16
CA ARG A 75 9.01 4.70 15.51
C ARG A 75 10.25 5.00 16.36
N ASP A 76 11.44 4.93 15.76
CA ASP A 76 12.71 5.21 16.42
C ASP A 76 13.28 6.53 15.91
N GLY A 77 13.15 7.56 16.74
CA GLY A 77 13.64 8.92 16.47
C GLY A 77 12.97 9.59 15.26
N GLU A 78 13.51 10.73 14.85
CA GLU A 78 12.96 11.60 13.80
C GLU A 78 12.97 10.97 12.40
N SER A 79 13.81 9.95 12.18
CA SER A 79 13.91 9.21 10.92
C SER A 79 13.12 7.90 10.91
N GLY A 80 12.47 7.57 12.02
CA GLY A 80 11.65 6.37 12.16
C GLY A 80 10.50 6.35 11.14
N TRP A 81 10.12 5.15 10.75
CA TRP A 81 9.10 4.97 9.72
C TRP A 81 7.73 5.54 10.11
N GLY A 82 7.02 6.10 9.13
CA GLY A 82 5.60 6.43 9.25
C GLY A 82 4.72 5.31 8.75
N ALA A 83 3.40 5.56 8.73
CA ALA A 83 2.40 4.57 8.32
C ALA A 83 2.64 4.02 6.91
N ILE A 84 3.04 4.86 5.95
CA ILE A 84 3.37 4.40 4.58
C ILE A 84 4.52 3.39 4.59
N GLY A 85 5.54 3.61 5.41
CA GLY A 85 6.64 2.65 5.58
C GLY A 85 6.17 1.33 6.19
N ALA A 86 5.32 1.38 7.21
CA ALA A 86 4.74 0.21 7.85
C ALA A 86 3.83 -0.58 6.89
N TRP A 87 2.99 0.11 6.12
CA TRP A 87 2.13 -0.54 5.11
C TRP A 87 2.93 -1.21 4.00
N ALA A 88 4.02 -0.58 3.55
CA ALA A 88 4.93 -1.18 2.58
C ALA A 88 5.63 -2.43 3.15
N TRP A 89 6.08 -2.36 4.41
CA TRP A 89 6.63 -3.52 5.12
C TRP A 89 5.60 -4.66 5.22
N GLY A 90 4.36 -4.37 5.63
CA GLY A 90 3.30 -5.36 5.69
C GLY A 90 3.00 -6.00 4.33
N THR A 91 3.02 -5.19 3.26
CA THR A 91 2.88 -5.69 1.88
C THR A 91 4.00 -6.67 1.53
N SER A 92 5.25 -6.38 1.93
CA SER A 92 6.38 -7.31 1.76
C SER A 92 6.18 -8.62 2.55
N ARG A 93 5.49 -8.61 3.69
CA ARG A 93 5.15 -9.86 4.42
C ARG A 93 4.16 -10.73 3.64
N VAL A 94 3.24 -10.09 2.90
CA VAL A 94 2.35 -10.82 1.98
C VAL A 94 3.15 -11.42 0.82
N VAL A 95 4.18 -10.73 0.32
CA VAL A 95 5.11 -11.29 -0.67
C VAL A 95 5.82 -12.52 -0.12
N ASP A 96 6.27 -12.52 1.14
CA ASP A 96 6.88 -13.69 1.77
C ASP A 96 5.94 -14.91 1.77
N TYR A 97 4.65 -14.68 2.01
CA TYR A 97 3.64 -15.74 1.95
C TYR A 97 3.46 -16.28 0.52
N ILE A 98 3.36 -15.38 -0.47
CA ILE A 98 3.21 -15.74 -1.89
C ILE A 98 4.36 -16.63 -2.35
N LEU A 99 5.60 -16.33 -1.92
CA LEU A 99 6.78 -17.10 -2.30
C LEU A 99 6.83 -18.51 -1.71
N GLN A 100 6.02 -18.80 -0.69
CA GLN A 100 5.94 -20.12 -0.05
C GLN A 100 4.82 -21.00 -0.62
N ASP A 101 4.02 -20.48 -1.55
CA ASP A 101 2.86 -21.17 -2.10
C ASP A 101 3.03 -21.39 -3.62
N ASP A 102 3.19 -22.64 -4.01
CA ASP A 102 3.43 -23.08 -5.39
C ASP A 102 2.31 -22.70 -6.37
N ARG A 103 1.17 -22.23 -5.88
CA ARG A 103 0.08 -21.70 -6.71
C ARG A 103 0.40 -20.35 -7.34
N PHE A 104 1.39 -19.64 -6.83
CA PHE A 104 1.80 -18.32 -7.31
C PHE A 104 3.12 -18.37 -8.09
N ALA A 105 3.24 -17.54 -9.11
CA ALA A 105 4.48 -17.35 -9.86
C ALA A 105 5.39 -16.37 -9.10
N ASN A 106 6.47 -16.88 -8.55
CA ASN A 106 7.37 -16.17 -7.65
C ASN A 106 8.12 -14.98 -8.29
N ASP A 107 8.21 -14.95 -9.62
CA ASP A 107 8.88 -13.93 -10.41
C ASP A 107 7.91 -12.90 -11.04
N LYS A 108 6.61 -12.98 -10.71
CA LYS A 108 5.56 -12.18 -11.35
C LYS A 108 4.61 -11.58 -10.32
N ILE A 109 5.14 -10.69 -9.52
CA ILE A 109 4.41 -9.98 -8.45
C ILE A 109 4.32 -8.51 -8.84
N ALA A 110 3.11 -7.95 -8.83
CA ALA A 110 2.86 -6.54 -9.02
C ALA A 110 2.11 -5.96 -7.82
N THR A 111 2.39 -4.70 -7.47
CA THR A 111 1.61 -3.94 -6.50
C THR A 111 0.82 -2.84 -7.19
N ILE A 112 -0.39 -2.57 -6.72
CA ILE A 112 -1.23 -1.46 -7.17
C ILE A 112 -1.83 -0.73 -5.98
N GLY A 113 -1.89 0.59 -6.06
CA GLY A 113 -2.56 1.42 -5.07
C GLY A 113 -2.99 2.77 -5.62
N VAL A 114 -3.99 3.35 -4.97
CA VAL A 114 -4.58 4.65 -5.32
C VAL A 114 -4.27 5.65 -4.21
N SER A 115 -3.91 6.89 -4.55
CA SER A 115 -3.63 7.97 -3.58
C SER A 115 -2.49 7.58 -2.62
N ARG A 116 -2.73 7.57 -1.30
CA ARG A 116 -1.77 7.14 -0.28
C ARG A 116 -1.32 5.69 -0.45
N ALA A 117 -2.19 4.80 -0.91
CA ALA A 117 -1.81 3.44 -1.28
C ALA A 117 -0.92 3.40 -2.52
N GLY A 118 -1.06 4.37 -3.43
CA GLY A 118 -0.14 4.56 -4.56
C GLY A 118 1.27 4.95 -4.10
N LYS A 119 1.38 5.82 -3.07
CA LYS A 119 2.66 6.14 -2.43
C LYS A 119 3.28 4.87 -1.79
N THR A 120 2.43 4.09 -1.10
CA THR A 120 2.84 2.82 -0.47
C THR A 120 3.32 1.82 -1.50
N SER A 121 2.61 1.66 -2.63
CA SER A 121 3.03 0.77 -3.74
C SER A 121 4.41 1.16 -4.28
N LEU A 122 4.66 2.46 -4.51
CA LEU A 122 5.97 2.95 -4.96
C LEU A 122 7.06 2.64 -3.94
N TRP A 123 6.79 2.90 -2.67
CA TRP A 123 7.77 2.66 -1.61
C TRP A 123 8.05 1.17 -1.43
N CYS A 124 7.02 0.33 -1.52
CA CYS A 124 7.16 -1.12 -1.46
C CYS A 124 8.04 -1.65 -2.59
N GLY A 125 7.77 -1.25 -3.84
CA GLY A 125 8.58 -1.67 -4.98
C GLY A 125 10.01 -1.11 -4.97
N ALA A 126 10.24 0.04 -4.33
CA ALA A 126 11.59 0.58 -4.16
C ALA A 126 12.43 -0.18 -3.12
N GLN A 127 11.79 -0.86 -2.17
CA GLN A 127 12.45 -1.57 -1.08
C GLN A 127 12.48 -3.09 -1.26
N ASP A 128 11.60 -3.66 -2.08
CA ASP A 128 11.44 -5.10 -2.27
C ASP A 128 11.63 -5.48 -3.74
N GLU A 129 12.82 -5.95 -4.08
CA GLU A 129 13.20 -6.32 -5.45
C GLU A 129 12.40 -7.50 -6.02
N ARG A 130 11.64 -8.21 -5.20
CA ARG A 130 10.76 -9.30 -5.63
C ARG A 130 9.50 -8.80 -6.31
N ILE A 131 9.18 -7.52 -6.13
CA ILE A 131 8.08 -6.83 -6.79
C ILE A 131 8.55 -6.37 -8.16
N GLY A 132 8.11 -7.06 -9.20
CA GLY A 132 8.53 -6.82 -10.59
C GLY A 132 7.80 -5.66 -11.28
N ALA A 133 6.65 -5.21 -10.75
CA ALA A 133 5.90 -4.10 -11.31
C ALA A 133 5.14 -3.31 -10.23
N VAL A 134 5.07 -1.99 -10.42
CA VAL A 134 4.34 -1.08 -9.52
C VAL A 134 3.37 -0.22 -10.32
N ILE A 135 2.11 -0.20 -9.90
CA ILE A 135 1.07 0.63 -10.48
C ILE A 135 0.64 1.66 -9.43
N SER A 136 1.10 2.88 -9.59
CA SER A 136 0.80 3.97 -8.67
C SER A 136 -0.18 4.95 -9.32
N THR A 137 -1.41 4.98 -8.81
CA THR A 137 -2.48 5.82 -9.36
C THR A 137 -2.73 7.01 -8.46
N VAL A 138 -2.74 8.22 -9.04
CA VAL A 138 -2.98 9.51 -8.38
C VAL A 138 -2.25 9.68 -7.04
N SER A 139 -1.01 9.23 -6.97
CA SER A 139 -0.25 9.18 -5.72
C SER A 139 0.25 10.55 -5.21
N GLY A 140 0.20 11.59 -6.02
CA GLY A 140 0.43 12.97 -5.58
C GLY A 140 1.80 13.24 -4.96
N CYS A 141 1.84 14.21 -4.04
CA CYS A 141 3.02 14.60 -3.28
C CYS A 141 3.59 13.42 -2.46
N GLY A 142 4.90 13.22 -2.46
CA GLY A 142 5.53 12.05 -1.85
C GLY A 142 5.24 10.73 -2.57
N GLY A 143 4.63 10.81 -3.75
CA GLY A 143 4.41 9.71 -4.69
C GLY A 143 5.03 10.02 -6.05
N ALA A 144 4.26 9.88 -7.13
CA ALA A 144 4.75 10.05 -8.50
C ALA A 144 4.74 11.51 -9.00
N SER A 145 4.22 12.47 -8.23
CA SER A 145 4.27 13.88 -8.62
C SER A 145 5.67 14.44 -8.47
N LEU A 146 6.10 15.21 -9.47
CA LEU A 146 7.29 16.05 -9.33
C LEU A 146 7.03 17.10 -8.26
N LEU A 147 8.02 17.35 -7.39
CA LEU A 147 7.89 18.33 -6.31
C LEU A 147 8.20 19.75 -6.78
N ARG A 148 9.13 19.89 -7.73
CA ARG A 148 9.56 21.18 -8.29
C ARG A 148 8.49 21.78 -9.20
N GLU A 149 8.34 23.11 -9.12
CA GLU A 149 7.50 23.91 -10.04
C GLU A 149 6.05 23.40 -10.18
N LYS A 150 5.52 22.75 -9.16
CA LYS A 150 4.18 22.18 -9.24
C LYS A 150 3.10 23.09 -8.68
N THR A 151 1.89 22.89 -9.17
CA THR A 151 0.65 23.34 -8.53
C THR A 151 0.00 22.19 -7.80
N GLY A 152 -0.63 22.43 -6.67
CA GLY A 152 -1.37 21.41 -5.90
C GLY A 152 -0.74 21.11 -4.55
N GLU A 153 -0.79 19.84 -4.13
CA GLU A 153 -0.31 19.43 -2.83
C GLU A 153 1.22 19.45 -2.74
N HIS A 154 1.73 20.12 -1.73
CA HIS A 154 3.15 20.23 -1.39
C HIS A 154 3.49 19.45 -0.14
N ILE A 155 4.79 19.23 0.14
CA ILE A 155 5.28 18.55 1.35
C ILE A 155 4.67 19.19 2.61
N ARG A 156 4.65 20.53 2.67
CA ARG A 156 4.04 21.28 3.78
C ARG A 156 2.56 20.90 4.02
N ASN A 157 1.78 20.76 2.95
CA ASN A 157 0.37 20.39 3.06
C ASN A 157 0.23 18.96 3.58
N MET A 158 0.98 18.03 2.98
CA MET A 158 0.94 16.61 3.34
C MET A 158 1.39 16.39 4.79
N SER A 159 2.52 16.97 5.19
CA SER A 159 3.06 16.82 6.56
C SER A 159 2.13 17.42 7.64
N LYS A 160 1.39 18.49 7.29
CA LYS A 160 0.41 19.09 8.19
C LYS A 160 -0.87 18.29 8.31
N GLN A 161 -1.38 17.76 7.19
CA GLN A 161 -2.66 17.04 7.15
C GLN A 161 -2.52 15.59 7.59
N PHE A 162 -1.39 14.96 7.26
CA PHE A 162 -1.12 13.54 7.47
C PHE A 162 0.26 13.31 8.11
N PRO A 163 0.51 13.85 9.32
CA PRO A 163 1.82 13.79 9.96
C PRO A 163 2.29 12.36 10.25
N HIS A 164 1.36 11.41 10.35
CA HIS A 164 1.64 10.01 10.63
C HIS A 164 2.12 9.20 9.40
N TRP A 165 1.96 9.74 8.18
CA TRP A 165 2.32 8.96 6.97
C TRP A 165 3.82 8.82 6.76
N THR A 166 4.61 9.81 7.16
CA THR A 166 6.04 9.88 6.89
C THR A 166 6.85 10.01 8.20
N CYS A 167 8.17 9.94 8.12
CA CYS A 167 9.03 10.31 9.24
C CYS A 167 8.99 11.82 9.51
N ASP A 168 9.37 12.23 10.71
CA ASP A 168 9.32 13.66 11.13
C ASP A 168 10.25 14.52 10.27
N LYS A 169 11.41 13.98 9.87
CA LYS A 169 12.36 14.67 8.97
C LYS A 169 11.78 15.03 7.60
N TYR A 170 10.73 14.36 7.16
CA TYR A 170 10.12 14.68 5.88
C TYR A 170 9.60 16.13 5.83
N ALA A 171 9.09 16.64 6.94
CA ALA A 171 8.60 18.02 7.06
C ALA A 171 9.71 19.09 6.86
N GLU A 172 10.97 18.74 7.11
CA GLU A 172 12.11 19.65 6.91
C GLU A 172 12.37 19.99 5.42
N TYR A 173 11.79 19.21 4.52
CA TYR A 173 11.88 19.45 3.07
C TYR A 173 10.76 20.34 2.53
N ALA A 174 9.83 20.79 3.39
CA ALA A 174 8.67 21.59 2.97
C ALA A 174 9.02 22.90 2.23
N GLU A 175 10.20 23.47 2.51
CA GLU A 175 10.69 24.69 1.87
C GLU A 175 11.88 24.42 0.90
N LYS A 176 12.07 23.15 0.52
CA LYS A 176 13.20 22.70 -0.33
C LYS A 176 12.70 21.93 -1.56
N GLU A 177 11.54 22.31 -2.07
CA GLU A 177 10.89 21.63 -3.20
C GLU A 177 11.36 22.15 -4.57
N ASP A 178 12.22 23.19 -4.63
CA ASP A 178 12.77 23.81 -5.85
C ASP A 178 14.05 23.14 -6.35
#